data_235bbe688440ad01d5d1b9b324d75ba6
#
_entry.id   235bbe688440ad01d5d1b9b324d75ba6
#
_cell.length_a   1.000
_cell.length_b   1.000
_cell.length_c   1.000
_cell.angle_alpha   90.00
_cell.angle_beta   90.00
_cell.angle_gamma   90.00
#
_symmetry.space_group_name_H-M   'P 1'
#
loop_
_entity.id
_entity.type
_entity.pdbx_description
1 polymer ?
#
loop_
_entity_poly.entity_id
_entity_poly.type
_entity_poly.pdbx_seq_one_letter_code
_entity_poly.pdbx_strand_id
1 'polypeptide(L)'
;MSVHAVVLIQCEIDEISEAAEAITDIEGVSEVYSVAGEFDLVAIVRVAEHDDLAKVIPGGIAKVDGVARTETLIAFQVYSKHDLERLFSIGFEQ
;
A
#
# COMPACT_ATOMS: atom_id res chain seq x y z
N MET A 1 2.75 10.52 13.02
CA MET A 1 2.70 9.05 12.83
C MET A 1 2.01 8.73 11.52
N SER A 2 2.44 7.71 10.84
CA SER A 2 1.80 7.32 9.60
C SER A 2 1.03 6.01 9.78
N VAL A 3 0.00 5.87 8.95
CA VAL A 3 -0.82 4.67 8.89
C VAL A 3 -0.42 3.92 7.63
N HIS A 4 -0.20 2.62 7.76
CA HIS A 4 0.26 1.77 6.67
C HIS A 4 -0.78 0.70 6.36
N ALA A 5 -0.93 0.41 5.09
CA ALA A 5 -1.80 -0.67 4.64
C ALA A 5 -1.17 -1.38 3.45
N VAL A 6 -1.50 -2.65 3.32
CA VAL A 6 -1.12 -3.46 2.17
C VAL A 6 -2.41 -3.82 1.46
N VAL A 7 -2.51 -3.48 0.18
CA VAL A 7 -3.70 -3.73 -0.61
C VAL A 7 -3.38 -4.79 -1.65
N LEU A 8 -4.07 -5.91 -1.57
CA LEU A 8 -3.96 -7.01 -2.53
C LEU A 8 -5.01 -6.76 -3.61
N ILE A 9 -4.58 -6.81 -4.87
CA ILE A 9 -5.42 -6.38 -5.99
C ILE A 9 -5.49 -7.46 -7.04
N GLN A 10 -6.71 -7.79 -7.44
CA GLN A 10 -6.96 -8.67 -8.56
C GLN A 10 -7.42 -7.83 -9.73
N CYS A 11 -6.79 -8.01 -10.89
CA CYS A 11 -7.06 -7.23 -12.09
C CYS A 11 -7.65 -8.10 -13.18
N GLU A 12 -8.28 -7.44 -14.15
CA GLU A 12 -8.60 -8.08 -15.41
C GLU A 12 -7.28 -8.44 -16.10
N ILE A 13 -7.23 -9.59 -16.76
CA ILE A 13 -5.98 -10.20 -17.25
C ILE A 13 -5.17 -9.28 -18.15
N ASP A 14 -5.82 -8.57 -19.06
CA ASP A 14 -5.14 -7.74 -20.05
C ASP A 14 -4.99 -6.27 -19.62
N GLU A 15 -5.28 -5.96 -18.35
CA GLU A 15 -5.20 -4.59 -17.82
C GLU A 15 -4.27 -4.44 -16.63
N ILE A 16 -3.45 -5.44 -16.35
CA ILE A 16 -2.58 -5.43 -15.16
C ILE A 16 -1.60 -4.27 -15.18
N SER A 17 -0.89 -4.07 -16.27
CA SER A 17 0.11 -3.01 -16.39
C SER A 17 -0.50 -1.62 -16.29
N GLU A 18 -1.60 -1.41 -16.98
CA GLU A 18 -2.30 -0.12 -16.98
C GLU A 18 -2.86 0.20 -15.59
N ALA A 19 -3.42 -0.80 -14.91
CA ALA A 19 -3.91 -0.63 -13.54
C ALA A 19 -2.76 -0.31 -12.59
N ALA A 20 -1.63 -1.00 -12.72
CA ALA A 20 -0.46 -0.76 -11.87
C ALA A 20 0.04 0.68 -12.01
N GLU A 21 0.13 1.18 -13.25
CA GLU A 21 0.57 2.55 -13.50
C GLU A 21 -0.41 3.56 -12.91
N ALA A 22 -1.69 3.36 -13.10
CA ALA A 22 -2.71 4.26 -12.56
C ALA A 22 -2.71 4.27 -11.04
N ILE A 23 -2.53 3.12 -10.40
CA ILE A 23 -2.48 3.02 -8.95
C ILE A 23 -1.26 3.76 -8.40
N THR A 24 -0.13 3.68 -9.08
CA THR A 24 1.10 4.37 -8.67
C THR A 24 0.92 5.87 -8.60
N ASP A 25 0.04 6.44 -9.43
CA ASP A 25 -0.22 7.88 -9.45
C ASP A 25 -1.13 8.36 -8.31
N ILE A 26 -1.73 7.46 -7.57
CA ILE A 26 -2.63 7.85 -6.47
C ILE A 26 -1.79 8.35 -5.28
N GLU A 27 -2.12 9.53 -4.79
CA GLU A 27 -1.47 10.06 -3.59
C GLU A 27 -1.76 9.14 -2.40
N GLY A 28 -0.72 8.78 -1.68
CA GLY A 28 -0.79 7.83 -0.56
C GLY A 28 -0.30 6.44 -0.92
N VAL A 29 -0.16 6.13 -2.21
CA VAL A 29 0.44 4.86 -2.65
C VAL A 29 1.95 5.06 -2.75
N SER A 30 2.70 4.25 -2.00
CA SER A 30 4.16 4.31 -1.98
C SER A 30 4.80 3.46 -3.08
N GLU A 31 4.28 2.27 -3.27
CA GLU A 31 4.83 1.29 -4.20
C GLU A 31 3.74 0.36 -4.68
N VAL A 32 3.92 -0.18 -5.87
CA VAL A 32 3.04 -1.21 -6.42
C VAL A 32 3.92 -2.33 -6.96
N TYR A 33 3.66 -3.55 -6.53
CA TYR A 33 4.36 -4.74 -6.98
C TYR A 33 3.46 -5.57 -7.87
N SER A 34 4.00 -6.07 -8.96
CA SER A 34 3.36 -7.11 -9.75
C SER A 34 3.80 -8.45 -9.16
N VAL A 35 2.88 -9.30 -8.82
CA VAL A 35 3.17 -10.52 -8.08
C VAL A 35 2.53 -11.73 -8.76
N ALA A 36 3.03 -12.90 -8.40
CA ALA A 36 2.45 -14.17 -8.82
C ALA A 36 1.60 -14.72 -7.68
N GLY A 37 0.52 -15.37 -8.01
CA GLY A 37 -0.35 -15.99 -7.03
C GLY A 37 -1.81 -15.65 -7.27
N GLU A 38 -2.60 -15.67 -6.22
CA GLU A 38 -4.03 -15.38 -6.32
C GLU A 38 -4.32 -13.94 -6.72
N PHE A 39 -3.48 -13.02 -6.29
CA PHE A 39 -3.60 -11.60 -6.64
C PHE A 39 -2.56 -11.21 -7.67
N ASP A 40 -2.83 -10.16 -8.42
CA ASP A 40 -1.97 -9.70 -9.50
C ASP A 40 -1.04 -8.57 -9.07
N LEU A 41 -1.52 -7.71 -8.19
CA LEU A 41 -0.77 -6.56 -7.71
C LEU A 41 -0.84 -6.46 -6.19
N VAL A 42 0.20 -5.86 -5.61
CA VAL A 42 0.23 -5.50 -4.20
C VAL A 42 0.62 -4.03 -4.12
N ALA A 43 -0.22 -3.21 -3.51
CA ALA A 43 0.08 -1.80 -3.31
C ALA A 43 0.40 -1.54 -1.84
N ILE A 44 1.45 -0.78 -1.61
CA ILE A 44 1.79 -0.32 -0.27
C ILE A 44 1.27 1.10 -0.12
N VAL A 45 0.43 1.30 0.89
CA VAL A 45 -0.22 2.58 1.15
C VAL A 45 0.31 3.16 2.46
N ARG A 46 0.71 4.42 2.42
CA ARG A 46 1.16 5.17 3.60
C ARG A 46 0.45 6.52 3.62
N VAL A 47 -0.29 6.77 4.68
CA VAL A 47 -1.03 8.01 4.84
C VAL A 47 -0.84 8.54 6.26
N ALA A 48 -1.12 9.82 6.45
CA ALA A 48 -0.94 10.46 7.75
C ALA A 48 -2.01 10.04 8.75
N GLU A 49 -3.25 9.96 8.29
CA GLU A 49 -4.40 9.70 9.14
C GLU A 49 -5.15 8.45 8.68
N HIS A 50 -5.76 7.76 9.63
CA HIS A 50 -6.57 6.57 9.30
C HIS A 50 -7.68 6.90 8.30
N ASP A 51 -8.31 8.05 8.45
CA ASP A 51 -9.40 8.47 7.56
C ASP A 51 -8.96 8.63 6.10
N ASP A 52 -7.68 8.90 5.88
CA ASP A 52 -7.14 9.02 4.52
C ASP A 52 -7.19 7.71 3.74
N LEU A 53 -7.25 6.58 4.44
CA LEU A 53 -7.38 5.28 3.78
C LEU A 53 -8.64 5.18 2.93
N ALA A 54 -9.71 5.84 3.36
CA ALA A 54 -10.96 5.84 2.60
C ALA A 54 -10.82 6.56 1.25
N LYS A 55 -9.97 7.57 1.19
CA LYS A 55 -9.70 8.30 -0.06
C LYS A 55 -8.82 7.51 -0.99
N VAL A 56 -7.81 6.81 -0.45
CA VAL A 56 -6.84 6.08 -1.24
C VAL A 56 -7.41 4.74 -1.74
N ILE A 57 -8.07 3.99 -0.88
CA ILE A 57 -8.47 2.62 -1.21
C ILE A 57 -9.84 2.58 -1.89
N PRO A 58 -10.97 2.78 -1.19
CA PRO A 58 -12.24 2.75 -1.92
C PRO A 58 -12.44 3.97 -2.82
N GLY A 59 -11.84 5.10 -2.50
CA GLY A 59 -11.95 6.31 -3.29
C GLY A 59 -10.97 6.43 -4.44
N GLY A 60 -9.92 5.62 -4.44
CA GLY A 60 -8.86 5.65 -5.45
C GLY A 60 -8.61 4.30 -6.09
N ILE A 61 -7.93 3.41 -5.40
CA ILE A 61 -7.50 2.11 -5.96
C ILE A 61 -8.69 1.31 -6.53
N ALA A 62 -9.78 1.21 -5.77
CA ALA A 62 -10.93 0.43 -6.17
C ALA A 62 -11.65 1.00 -7.41
N LYS A 63 -11.38 2.26 -7.75
CA LYS A 63 -11.99 2.91 -8.91
C LYS A 63 -11.13 2.88 -10.17
N VAL A 64 -9.95 2.33 -10.08
CA VAL A 64 -9.06 2.23 -11.24
C VAL A 64 -9.63 1.22 -12.22
N ASP A 65 -9.66 1.59 -13.49
CA ASP A 65 -10.10 0.69 -14.55
C ASP A 65 -9.19 -0.55 -14.57
N GLY A 66 -9.81 -1.71 -14.68
CA GLY A 66 -9.08 -2.96 -14.68
C GLY A 66 -8.96 -3.62 -13.30
N VAL A 67 -9.24 -2.91 -12.22
CA VAL A 67 -9.27 -3.49 -10.89
C VAL A 67 -10.58 -4.24 -10.69
N ALA A 68 -10.49 -5.54 -10.46
CA ALA A 68 -11.65 -6.40 -10.27
C ALA A 68 -12.02 -6.57 -8.80
N ARG A 69 -11.01 -6.71 -7.94
CA ARG A 69 -11.22 -6.96 -6.51
C ARG A 69 -10.03 -6.50 -5.72
N THR A 70 -10.28 -6.02 -4.51
CA THR A 70 -9.21 -5.64 -3.58
C THR A 70 -9.43 -6.28 -2.22
N GLU A 71 -8.33 -6.53 -1.52
CA GLU A 71 -8.35 -6.96 -0.13
C GLU A 71 -7.33 -6.13 0.61
N THR A 72 -7.75 -5.46 1.67
CA THR A 72 -6.90 -4.54 2.41
C THR A 72 -6.48 -5.12 3.75
N LEU A 73 -5.17 -5.07 4.00
CA LEU A 73 -4.60 -5.45 5.28
C LEU A 73 -4.04 -4.19 5.92
N ILE A 74 -4.67 -3.74 7.00
CA ILE A 74 -4.20 -2.57 7.72
C ILE A 74 -3.14 -3.01 8.73
N ALA A 75 -1.95 -2.40 8.65
CA ALA A 75 -0.86 -2.74 9.55
C ALA A 75 -1.10 -2.15 10.93
N PHE A 76 -1.00 -2.96 11.95
CA PHE A 76 -1.02 -2.46 13.32
C PHE A 76 0.30 -1.78 13.66
N GLN A 77 1.40 -2.32 13.14
CA GLN A 77 2.72 -1.84 13.47
C GLN A 77 3.71 -2.26 12.38
N VAL A 78 4.68 -1.40 12.14
CA VAL A 78 5.73 -1.68 11.15
C VAL A 78 7.03 -1.96 11.89
N TYR A 79 7.64 -3.08 11.57
CA TYR A 79 8.95 -3.44 12.10
C TYR A 79 9.94 -3.38 10.95
N SER A 80 10.96 -2.56 11.09
CA SER A 80 12.05 -2.53 10.12
C SER A 80 13.37 -2.49 10.88
N LYS A 81 14.40 -3.07 10.29
CA LYS A 81 15.72 -3.06 10.90
C LYS A 81 16.24 -1.64 11.08
N HIS A 82 16.00 -0.79 10.09
CA HIS A 82 16.41 0.60 10.13
C HIS A 82 15.75 1.36 11.29
N ASP A 83 14.45 1.19 11.46
CA ASP A 83 13.72 1.86 12.53
C ASP A 83 14.12 1.36 13.90
N LEU A 84 14.36 0.05 14.03
CA LEU A 84 14.83 -0.52 15.29
C LEU A 84 16.22 -0.01 15.65
N GLU A 85 17.12 0.10 14.68
CA GLU A 85 18.46 0.64 14.89
C GLU A 85 18.40 2.10 15.35
N ARG A 86 17.50 2.88 14.77
CA ARG A 86 17.31 4.28 15.17
C ARG A 86 16.83 4.39 16.60
N LEU A 87 15.91 3.54 17.02
CA LEU A 87 15.42 3.53 18.39
C LEU A 87 16.52 3.20 19.38
N PHE A 88 17.35 2.21 19.07
CA PHE A 88 18.48 1.85 19.92
C PHE A 88 19.51 2.97 20.00
N SER A 89 19.80 3.61 18.88
CA SER A 89 20.73 4.74 18.84
C SER A 89 20.26 5.87 19.72
N ILE A 90 19.00 6.24 19.62
CA ILE A 90 18.41 7.29 20.45
C ILE A 90 18.47 6.90 21.93
N GLY A 91 18.18 5.65 22.24
CA GLY A 91 18.23 5.14 23.61
C GLY A 91 19.62 5.20 24.23
N PHE A 92 20.66 4.96 23.43
CA PHE A 92 22.03 4.96 23.89
C PHE A 92 22.64 6.35 24.01
N GLU A 93 22.11 7.32 23.33
CA GLU A 93 22.61 8.69 23.33
C GLU A 93 22.11 9.52 24.52
N GLN A 94 21.19 9.01 25.25
CA GLN A 94 20.64 9.73 26.41
C GLN A 94 21.49 9.61 27.67
#